data_9778a4ddad03d4fe1ad2c3bae9a7ac01
#
_entry.id   9778a4ddad03d4fe1ad2c3bae9a7ac01
#
_cell.length_a   1.000
_cell.length_b   1.000
_cell.length_c   1.000
_cell.angle_alpha   90.00
_cell.angle_beta   90.00
_cell.angle_gamma   90.00
#
_symmetry.space_group_name_H-M   'P 1'
#
loop_
_entity.id
_entity.type
_entity.pdbx_description
1 polymer ?
#
loop_
_entity_poly.entity_id
_entity_poly.type
_entity_poly.pdbx_seq_one_letter_code
_entity_poly.pdbx_strand_id
1 'polypeptide(L)'
;TYTLMSPNRSSPRNHEIDRVSIHCFVGQVTAKRGCEVFYPASKKASCQYVVGYDGSRGQNVDEADRSWCTSSAANDNRAITIEVASETVHPYTVTDAAYKSLIELLVDICQRNGKTKMIWIPDKDKALAYQPKKGEILMTVHRWFANKACPGEYLYSRHAQIAQEVNRRLGSTDTSPQPEKPTTEAQGATGSVFKIGDLVDFKGFKHYSSANASKGSSVKPCRAKVTQVYKKGKHPYHVRAVNSLGAFTSGVYGWVDAADLAPVGKIEAG
;
A
#
# COMPACT_ATOMS: atom_id res chain seq x y z
N THR A 1 20.92 6.46 5.44
CA THR A 1 20.04 7.31 4.59
C THR A 1 20.89 8.14 3.64
N TYR A 2 20.60 8.11 2.36
CA TYR A 2 21.19 9.02 1.36
C TYR A 2 20.50 10.39 1.45
N THR A 3 21.25 11.49 1.32
CA THR A 3 20.66 12.84 1.40
C THR A 3 21.02 13.65 0.16
N LEU A 4 20.00 14.17 -0.53
CA LEU A 4 20.14 15.10 -1.64
C LEU A 4 18.94 16.06 -1.63
N MET A 5 19.14 17.26 -1.08
CA MET A 5 18.07 18.24 -0.85
C MET A 5 17.62 18.91 -2.14
N SER A 6 16.36 18.69 -2.50
CA SER A 6 15.72 19.33 -3.66
C SER A 6 15.43 20.81 -3.41
N PRO A 7 15.65 21.69 -4.43
CA PRO A 7 15.19 23.07 -4.36
C PRO A 7 13.66 23.21 -4.49
N ASN A 8 12.96 22.15 -4.91
CA ASN A 8 11.49 22.14 -5.11
C ASN A 8 10.77 22.01 -3.77
N ARG A 9 10.85 23.03 -2.93
CA ARG A 9 10.22 23.06 -1.60
C ARG A 9 9.73 24.45 -1.25
N SER A 10 8.88 24.55 -0.25
CA SER A 10 8.52 25.82 0.38
C SER A 10 9.03 25.79 1.84
N SER A 11 9.78 26.80 2.22
CA SER A 11 10.43 26.89 3.55
C SER A 11 9.97 28.13 4.30
N PRO A 12 9.64 27.99 5.58
CA PRO A 12 9.29 26.75 6.27
C PRO A 12 7.88 26.26 5.92
N ARG A 13 7.49 25.05 6.36
CA ARG A 13 6.06 24.65 6.36
C ARG A 13 5.29 25.56 7.32
N ASN A 14 4.00 25.72 7.07
CA ASN A 14 3.14 26.61 7.87
C ASN A 14 2.19 25.86 8.82
N HIS A 15 2.44 24.59 9.07
CA HIS A 15 1.63 23.76 9.96
C HIS A 15 2.48 22.68 10.62
N GLU A 16 2.08 22.23 11.81
CA GLU A 16 2.67 21.06 12.46
C GLU A 16 2.47 19.79 11.62
N ILE A 17 3.39 18.83 11.74
CA ILE A 17 3.29 17.53 11.09
C ILE A 17 2.23 16.71 11.81
N ASP A 18 1.11 16.45 11.15
CA ASP A 18 0.00 15.62 11.62
C ASP A 18 -0.56 14.71 10.53
N ARG A 19 0.09 14.69 9.36
CA ARG A 19 -0.25 13.79 8.24
C ARG A 19 0.98 13.09 7.69
N VAL A 20 0.75 11.96 7.05
CA VAL A 20 1.72 11.27 6.20
C VAL A 20 1.05 10.86 4.90
N SER A 21 1.72 11.07 3.78
CA SER A 21 1.21 10.68 2.46
C SER A 21 2.18 9.71 1.80
N ILE A 22 1.72 8.48 1.56
CA ILE A 22 2.49 7.45 0.89
C ILE A 22 2.16 7.48 -0.59
N HIS A 23 3.19 7.49 -1.43
CA HIS A 23 3.10 7.52 -2.89
C HIS A 23 3.76 6.30 -3.51
N CYS A 24 3.42 5.98 -4.75
CA CYS A 24 4.17 5.05 -5.60
C CYS A 24 4.97 5.84 -6.63
N PHE A 25 6.28 5.59 -6.69
CA PHE A 25 7.21 6.30 -7.59
C PHE A 25 6.99 5.95 -9.08
N VAL A 26 6.34 4.81 -9.36
CA VAL A 26 6.14 4.27 -10.71
C VAL A 26 7.48 4.02 -11.42
N GLY A 27 8.36 3.28 -10.74
CA GLY A 27 9.68 2.87 -11.21
C GLY A 27 10.46 2.12 -10.14
N GLN A 28 11.22 1.12 -10.56
CA GLN A 28 12.12 0.34 -9.71
C GLN A 28 13.45 1.09 -9.56
N VAL A 29 13.47 2.09 -8.69
CA VAL A 29 14.64 2.95 -8.44
C VAL A 29 15.23 2.69 -7.05
N THR A 30 16.54 2.90 -6.91
CA THR A 30 17.16 3.05 -5.58
C THR A 30 16.78 4.40 -4.97
N ALA A 31 16.90 4.55 -3.66
CA ALA A 31 16.60 5.82 -3.00
C ALA A 31 17.47 6.97 -3.53
N LYS A 32 18.76 6.70 -3.82
CA LYS A 32 19.65 7.68 -4.45
C LYS A 32 19.08 8.16 -5.78
N ARG A 33 18.71 7.24 -6.68
CA ARG A 33 18.17 7.58 -7.99
C ARG A 33 16.85 8.33 -7.88
N GLY A 34 15.97 7.97 -6.94
CA GLY A 34 14.73 8.69 -6.69
C GLY A 34 14.96 10.13 -6.23
N CYS A 35 15.92 10.37 -5.33
CA CYS A 35 16.31 11.73 -4.93
C CYS A 35 16.87 12.55 -6.11
N GLU A 36 17.69 11.94 -6.96
CA GLU A 36 18.23 12.59 -8.16
C GLU A 36 17.11 13.01 -9.15
N VAL A 37 16.03 12.26 -9.27
CA VAL A 37 14.87 12.59 -10.12
C VAL A 37 14.16 13.85 -9.63
N PHE A 38 14.10 14.09 -8.33
CA PHE A 38 13.44 15.26 -7.74
C PHE A 38 14.38 16.46 -7.52
N TYR A 39 15.69 16.29 -7.75
CA TYR A 39 16.69 17.34 -7.52
C TYR A 39 16.60 18.52 -8.49
N PRO A 40 16.42 18.33 -9.81
CA PRO A 40 16.38 19.49 -10.74
C PRO A 40 15.24 20.45 -10.40
N ALA A 41 15.52 21.75 -10.35
CA ALA A 41 14.51 22.79 -10.10
C ALA A 41 13.37 22.76 -11.13
N SER A 42 13.65 22.31 -12.34
CA SER A 42 12.66 22.16 -13.42
C SER A 42 11.64 21.05 -13.15
N LYS A 43 11.90 20.14 -12.21
CA LYS A 43 10.99 19.03 -11.87
C LYS A 43 9.67 19.52 -11.27
N LYS A 44 9.69 20.63 -10.53
CA LYS A 44 8.52 21.25 -9.87
C LYS A 44 7.72 20.28 -8.99
N ALA A 45 8.41 19.27 -8.48
CA ALA A 45 7.87 18.24 -7.56
C ALA A 45 8.98 17.73 -6.64
N SER A 46 8.62 17.25 -5.47
CA SER A 46 9.52 16.66 -4.47
C SER A 46 8.77 15.86 -3.43
N CYS A 47 9.48 15.11 -2.60
CA CYS A 47 8.97 14.44 -1.42
C CYS A 47 9.97 14.59 -0.26
N GLN A 48 9.56 14.33 1.00
CA GLN A 48 10.53 14.28 2.09
C GLN A 48 11.45 13.08 1.95
N TYR A 49 10.87 11.92 1.66
CA TYR A 49 11.62 10.67 1.61
C TYR A 49 11.36 9.86 0.34
N VAL A 50 12.38 9.13 -0.08
CA VAL A 50 12.30 8.09 -1.10
C VAL A 50 12.69 6.76 -0.46
N VAL A 51 11.89 5.72 -0.67
CA VAL A 51 12.21 4.33 -0.34
C VAL A 51 12.49 3.59 -1.64
N GLY A 52 13.71 3.11 -1.80
CA GLY A 52 14.15 2.36 -2.97
C GLY A 52 13.60 0.93 -3.00
N TYR A 53 13.60 0.30 -4.20
CA TYR A 53 13.17 -1.08 -4.38
C TYR A 53 14.01 -2.08 -3.55
N ASP A 54 15.25 -1.73 -3.26
CA ASP A 54 16.21 -2.47 -2.45
C ASP A 54 16.08 -2.23 -0.94
N GLY A 55 15.11 -1.41 -0.53
CA GLY A 55 14.91 -0.99 0.86
C GLY A 55 15.80 0.18 1.28
N SER A 56 16.65 0.73 0.40
CA SER A 56 17.42 1.94 0.68
C SER A 56 16.49 3.13 0.98
N ARG A 57 16.97 4.12 1.74
CA ARG A 57 16.22 5.33 2.11
C ARG A 57 17.00 6.57 1.69
N GLY A 58 16.27 7.55 1.15
CA GLY A 58 16.81 8.85 0.79
C GLY A 58 15.97 9.97 1.38
N GLN A 59 16.61 11.05 1.79
CA GLN A 59 15.95 12.29 2.19
C GLN A 59 16.14 13.33 1.07
N ASN A 60 15.03 13.92 0.64
CA ASN A 60 15.01 14.85 -0.48
C ASN A 60 14.49 16.26 -0.09
N VAL A 61 13.69 16.38 0.97
CA VAL A 61 13.26 17.65 1.57
C VAL A 61 13.32 17.51 3.09
N ASP A 62 13.71 18.56 3.78
CA ASP A 62 13.70 18.61 5.23
C ASP A 62 12.26 18.54 5.77
N GLU A 63 12.07 17.92 6.94
CA GLU A 63 10.74 17.85 7.56
C GLU A 63 10.22 19.22 8.01
N ALA A 64 11.11 20.19 8.27
CA ALA A 64 10.73 21.57 8.56
C ALA A 64 10.19 22.31 7.35
N ASP A 65 10.37 21.78 6.15
CA ASP A 65 9.90 22.34 4.88
C ASP A 65 8.71 21.58 4.32
N ARG A 66 7.93 22.25 3.46
CA ARG A 66 6.86 21.63 2.69
C ARG A 66 7.42 21.09 1.39
N SER A 67 7.26 19.80 1.13
CA SER A 67 7.48 19.22 -0.20
C SER A 67 6.34 19.58 -1.19
N TRP A 68 6.54 19.33 -2.46
CA TRP A 68 5.54 19.52 -3.53
C TRP A 68 5.15 18.14 -4.11
N CYS A 69 4.30 17.40 -3.39
CA CYS A 69 4.07 15.99 -3.69
C CYS A 69 2.63 15.63 -4.03
N THR A 70 1.64 16.07 -3.22
CA THR A 70 0.27 15.58 -3.33
C THR A 70 -0.62 16.40 -4.25
N SER A 71 -0.10 17.43 -4.92
CA SER A 71 -0.88 18.45 -5.66
C SER A 71 -1.81 19.27 -4.74
N SER A 72 -1.61 19.24 -3.44
CA SER A 72 -2.35 20.00 -2.42
C SER A 72 -1.39 20.65 -1.44
N ALA A 73 -1.20 21.96 -1.57
CA ALA A 73 -0.35 22.71 -0.65
C ALA A 73 -0.86 22.60 0.82
N ALA A 74 -2.16 22.55 1.02
CA ALA A 74 -2.77 22.39 2.34
C ALA A 74 -2.44 21.03 2.97
N ASN A 75 -2.43 19.95 2.18
CA ASN A 75 -2.01 18.65 2.66
C ASN A 75 -0.49 18.60 2.88
N ASP A 76 0.30 19.07 1.92
CA ASP A 76 1.76 18.97 1.97
C ASP A 76 2.37 19.80 3.10
N ASN A 77 1.72 20.86 3.54
CA ASN A 77 2.12 21.63 4.73
C ASN A 77 1.97 20.82 6.03
N ARG A 78 1.08 19.85 6.07
CA ARG A 78 0.77 18.98 7.21
C ARG A 78 1.47 17.63 7.11
N ALA A 79 1.82 17.19 5.89
CA ALA A 79 2.25 15.83 5.63
C ALA A 79 3.77 15.69 5.52
N ILE A 80 4.28 14.58 6.02
CA ILE A 80 5.50 13.96 5.52
C ILE A 80 5.11 13.12 4.30
N THR A 81 5.74 13.36 3.17
CA THR A 81 5.45 12.65 1.91
C THR A 81 6.57 11.66 1.58
N ILE A 82 6.19 10.45 1.20
CA ILE A 82 7.11 9.33 0.97
C ILE A 82 6.82 8.72 -0.40
N GLU A 83 7.79 8.75 -1.29
CA GLU A 83 7.76 8.04 -2.57
C GLU A 83 8.38 6.67 -2.42
N VAL A 84 7.62 5.62 -2.73
CA VAL A 84 8.07 4.23 -2.64
C VAL A 84 8.28 3.66 -4.03
N ALA A 85 9.46 3.14 -4.31
CA ALA A 85 9.76 2.48 -5.59
C ALA A 85 8.77 1.33 -5.84
N SER A 86 8.20 1.29 -7.02
CA SER A 86 7.14 0.35 -7.39
C SER A 86 7.28 -0.13 -8.81
N GLU A 87 6.53 -1.16 -9.19
CA GLU A 87 6.32 -1.53 -10.58
C GLU A 87 5.74 -0.36 -11.37
N THR A 88 5.97 -0.37 -12.69
CA THR A 88 5.49 0.67 -13.62
C THR A 88 4.05 0.45 -14.07
N VAL A 89 3.49 -0.72 -13.77
CA VAL A 89 2.14 -1.15 -14.17
C VAL A 89 1.26 -1.44 -12.96
N HIS A 90 -0.03 -1.26 -13.15
CA HIS A 90 -1.03 -1.65 -12.13
C HIS A 90 -0.81 -3.11 -11.65
N PRO A 91 -0.87 -3.39 -10.35
CA PRO A 91 -1.28 -2.55 -9.22
C PRO A 91 -0.17 -1.68 -8.59
N TYR A 92 0.97 -1.48 -9.27
CA TYR A 92 2.15 -0.74 -8.78
C TYR A 92 2.75 -1.41 -7.53
N THR A 93 3.03 -2.71 -7.66
CA THR A 93 3.58 -3.53 -6.58
C THR A 93 4.93 -2.99 -6.12
N VAL A 94 5.16 -2.98 -4.82
CA VAL A 94 6.46 -2.69 -4.22
C VAL A 94 7.12 -3.99 -3.77
N THR A 95 8.45 -4.01 -3.68
CA THR A 95 9.19 -5.17 -3.18
C THR A 95 9.01 -5.34 -1.67
N ASP A 96 9.24 -6.54 -1.16
CA ASP A 96 9.21 -6.79 0.29
C ASP A 96 10.25 -5.94 1.04
N ALA A 97 11.43 -5.72 0.43
CA ALA A 97 12.46 -4.85 0.99
C ALA A 97 11.99 -3.39 1.13
N ALA A 98 11.36 -2.85 0.06
CA ALA A 98 10.77 -1.52 0.09
C ALA A 98 9.61 -1.43 1.10
N TYR A 99 8.73 -2.43 1.15
CA TYR A 99 7.61 -2.45 2.09
C TYR A 99 8.09 -2.49 3.55
N LYS A 100 9.05 -3.35 3.87
CA LYS A 100 9.66 -3.41 5.21
C LYS A 100 10.29 -2.09 5.59
N SER A 101 11.08 -1.50 4.68
CA SER A 101 11.74 -0.22 4.89
C SER A 101 10.75 0.93 5.06
N LEU A 102 9.63 0.93 4.32
CA LEU A 102 8.55 1.89 4.50
C LEU A 102 7.96 1.83 5.93
N ILE A 103 7.66 0.63 6.45
CA ILE A 103 7.13 0.48 7.81
C ILE A 103 8.12 1.01 8.85
N GLU A 104 9.39 0.68 8.72
CA GLU A 104 10.44 1.15 9.63
C GLU A 104 10.61 2.67 9.58
N LEU A 105 10.54 3.27 8.38
CA LEU A 105 10.59 4.73 8.21
C LEU A 105 9.37 5.41 8.84
N LEU A 106 8.18 4.85 8.69
CA LEU A 106 6.96 5.38 9.30
C LEU A 106 7.01 5.36 10.83
N VAL A 107 7.54 4.29 11.42
CA VAL A 107 7.76 4.21 12.88
C VAL A 107 8.74 5.30 13.34
N ASP A 108 9.87 5.44 12.65
CA ASP A 108 10.88 6.46 12.95
C ASP A 108 10.31 7.90 12.83
N ILE A 109 9.55 8.19 11.76
CA ILE A 109 8.84 9.46 11.60
C ILE A 109 7.89 9.71 12.76
N CYS A 110 7.08 8.72 13.15
CA CYS A 110 6.17 8.86 14.28
C CYS A 110 6.92 9.18 15.57
N GLN A 111 7.97 8.42 15.88
CA GLN A 111 8.75 8.60 17.11
C GLN A 111 9.40 9.99 17.19
N ARG A 112 10.06 10.43 16.11
CA ARG A 112 10.73 11.74 16.04
C ARG A 112 9.76 12.92 16.13
N ASN A 113 8.52 12.74 15.65
CA ASN A 113 7.49 13.77 15.67
C ASN A 113 6.51 13.61 16.86
N GLY A 114 6.85 12.79 17.87
CA GLY A 114 6.02 12.61 19.08
C GLY A 114 4.64 12.00 18.76
N LYS A 115 4.55 11.20 17.70
CA LYS A 115 3.31 10.53 17.30
C LYS A 115 3.28 9.11 17.84
N THR A 116 2.22 8.78 18.54
CA THR A 116 2.01 7.46 19.18
C THR A 116 0.97 6.62 18.46
N LYS A 117 0.22 7.24 17.51
CA LYS A 117 -0.86 6.55 16.79
C LYS A 117 -0.96 7.02 15.35
N MET A 118 -0.93 6.07 14.41
CA MET A 118 -1.21 6.29 13.00
C MET A 118 -2.65 5.95 12.68
N ILE A 119 -3.36 6.86 12.02
CA ILE A 119 -4.79 6.75 11.69
C ILE A 119 -4.96 6.54 10.19
N TRP A 120 -5.75 5.55 9.81
CA TRP A 120 -6.23 5.38 8.45
C TRP A 120 -7.76 5.41 8.41
N ILE A 121 -8.32 6.33 7.63
CA ILE A 121 -9.75 6.43 7.36
C ILE A 121 -9.92 6.28 5.85
N PRO A 122 -10.51 5.17 5.34
CA PRO A 122 -10.55 4.90 3.90
C PRO A 122 -11.52 5.81 3.13
N ASP A 123 -12.47 6.43 3.82
CA ASP A 123 -13.39 7.41 3.25
C ASP A 123 -12.69 8.77 3.16
N LYS A 124 -12.58 9.31 1.93
CA LYS A 124 -11.90 10.58 1.66
C LYS A 124 -12.46 11.74 2.47
N ASP A 125 -13.79 11.90 2.46
CA ASP A 125 -14.42 13.08 3.03
C ASP A 125 -14.32 13.06 4.56
N LYS A 126 -14.51 11.90 5.17
CA LYS A 126 -14.29 11.69 6.59
C LYS A 126 -12.83 11.90 6.99
N ALA A 127 -11.88 11.39 6.17
CA ALA A 127 -10.45 11.57 6.43
C ALA A 127 -10.05 13.04 6.37
N LEU A 128 -10.51 13.78 5.34
CA LEU A 128 -10.16 15.19 5.19
C LEU A 128 -10.84 16.09 6.22
N ALA A 129 -12.00 15.70 6.74
CA ALA A 129 -12.68 16.37 7.86
C ALA A 129 -12.05 16.04 9.22
N TYR A 130 -11.33 14.91 9.33
CA TYR A 130 -10.71 14.48 10.58
C TYR A 130 -9.60 15.43 11.02
N GLN A 131 -9.62 15.82 12.29
CA GLN A 131 -8.56 16.61 12.91
C GLN A 131 -7.76 15.70 13.84
N PRO A 132 -6.50 15.35 13.48
CA PRO A 132 -5.67 14.52 14.32
C PRO A 132 -5.47 15.13 15.70
N LYS A 133 -5.62 14.32 16.75
CA LYS A 133 -5.37 14.73 18.13
C LYS A 133 -3.86 14.75 18.40
N LYS A 134 -3.47 15.33 19.51
CA LYS A 134 -2.07 15.27 19.98
C LYS A 134 -1.61 13.80 20.02
N GLY A 135 -0.47 13.53 19.41
CA GLY A 135 0.06 12.16 19.29
C GLY A 135 -0.48 11.35 18.10
N GLU A 136 -1.47 11.85 17.36
CA GLU A 136 -1.96 11.17 16.16
C GLU A 136 -1.31 11.70 14.89
N ILE A 137 -1.21 10.82 13.87
CA ILE A 137 -0.81 11.16 12.50
C ILE A 137 -1.78 10.49 11.52
N LEU A 138 -2.39 11.27 10.64
CA LEU A 138 -3.36 10.79 9.66
C LEU A 138 -2.70 10.41 8.35
N MET A 139 -2.99 9.23 7.83
CA MET A 139 -2.59 8.84 6.48
C MET A 139 -3.48 9.49 5.44
N THR A 140 -2.88 10.06 4.40
CA THR A 140 -3.56 10.61 3.23
C THR A 140 -2.94 10.07 1.95
N VAL A 141 -3.61 10.22 0.80
CA VAL A 141 -3.13 9.69 -0.48
C VAL A 141 -3.34 10.69 -1.62
N HIS A 142 -2.44 10.68 -2.59
CA HIS A 142 -2.43 11.61 -3.71
C HIS A 142 -3.74 11.60 -4.51
N ARG A 143 -4.34 10.44 -4.74
CA ARG A 143 -5.61 10.29 -5.49
C ARG A 143 -6.79 11.06 -4.88
N TRP A 144 -6.70 11.50 -3.63
CA TRP A 144 -7.72 12.33 -3.01
C TRP A 144 -7.64 13.81 -3.43
N PHE A 145 -6.49 14.25 -3.93
CA PHE A 145 -6.21 15.65 -4.26
C PHE A 145 -6.06 15.91 -5.77
N ALA A 146 -5.81 14.87 -6.55
CA ALA A 146 -5.66 14.96 -7.99
C ALA A 146 -6.14 13.67 -8.67
N ASN A 147 -6.48 13.74 -9.96
CA ASN A 147 -6.82 12.56 -10.76
C ASN A 147 -5.55 11.72 -11.06
N LYS A 148 -5.14 10.93 -10.09
CA LYS A 148 -3.94 10.08 -10.12
C LYS A 148 -4.24 8.68 -9.60
N ALA A 149 -3.54 7.68 -10.15
CA ALA A 149 -3.59 6.31 -9.63
C ALA A 149 -2.82 6.13 -8.30
N CYS A 150 -1.88 7.05 -8.00
CA CYS A 150 -1.06 7.03 -6.79
C CYS A 150 -1.92 6.99 -5.51
N PRO A 151 -1.55 6.15 -4.53
CA PRO A 151 -0.33 5.36 -4.33
C PRO A 151 -0.32 3.99 -5.02
N GLY A 152 -1.18 3.76 -6.01
CA GLY A 152 -1.39 2.45 -6.61
C GLY A 152 -2.26 1.55 -5.75
N GLU A 153 -2.87 0.54 -6.35
CA GLU A 153 -3.79 -0.34 -5.62
C GLU A 153 -3.06 -1.24 -4.62
N TYR A 154 -1.81 -1.60 -4.91
CA TYR A 154 -1.01 -2.41 -4.00
C TYR A 154 -0.82 -1.74 -2.62
N LEU A 155 -0.39 -0.48 -2.58
CA LEU A 155 -0.24 0.24 -1.32
C LEU A 155 -1.58 0.70 -0.76
N TYR A 156 -2.51 1.18 -1.63
CA TYR A 156 -3.80 1.69 -1.16
C TYR A 156 -4.59 0.66 -0.37
N SER A 157 -4.70 -0.57 -0.87
CA SER A 157 -5.40 -1.66 -0.18
C SER A 157 -4.72 -2.09 1.14
N ARG A 158 -3.45 -1.72 1.34
CA ARG A 158 -2.66 -2.07 2.53
C ARG A 158 -2.55 -0.95 3.57
N HIS A 159 -3.13 0.24 3.33
CA HIS A 159 -3.01 1.36 4.28
C HIS A 159 -3.49 1.00 5.69
N ALA A 160 -4.58 0.23 5.83
CA ALA A 160 -5.05 -0.25 7.12
C ALA A 160 -4.02 -1.18 7.81
N GLN A 161 -3.40 -2.08 7.05
CA GLN A 161 -2.36 -2.99 7.56
C GLN A 161 -1.08 -2.22 7.92
N ILE A 162 -0.70 -1.22 7.11
CA ILE A 162 0.44 -0.33 7.40
C ILE A 162 0.21 0.39 8.72
N ALA A 163 -0.95 1.03 8.89
CA ALA A 163 -1.28 1.74 10.13
C ALA A 163 -1.24 0.79 11.34
N GLN A 164 -1.82 -0.41 11.21
CA GLN A 164 -1.83 -1.42 12.27
C GLN A 164 -0.40 -1.85 12.66
N GLU A 165 0.45 -2.15 11.69
CA GLU A 165 1.82 -2.60 11.95
C GLU A 165 2.67 -1.49 12.58
N VAL A 166 2.52 -0.24 12.11
CA VAL A 166 3.18 0.92 12.71
C VAL A 166 2.72 1.10 14.15
N ASN A 167 1.41 1.07 14.43
CA ASN A 167 0.85 1.22 15.77
C ASN A 167 1.34 0.12 16.72
N ARG A 168 1.38 -1.12 16.24
CA ARG A 168 1.94 -2.25 17.02
C ARG A 168 3.40 -1.99 17.42
N ARG A 169 4.22 -1.45 16.51
CA ARG A 169 5.64 -1.13 16.80
C ARG A 169 5.81 0.09 17.69
N LEU A 170 4.86 1.01 17.67
CA LEU A 170 4.84 2.17 18.59
C LEU A 170 4.37 1.80 20.01
N GLY A 171 3.95 0.55 20.25
CA GLY A 171 3.41 0.12 21.54
C GLY A 171 2.01 0.66 21.83
N SER A 172 1.31 1.13 20.80
CA SER A 172 -0.08 1.58 20.93
C SER A 172 -0.99 0.38 21.18
N THR A 173 -1.59 0.31 22.36
CA THR A 173 -2.55 -0.74 22.77
C THR A 173 -3.96 -0.51 22.25
N ASP A 174 -4.16 0.57 21.47
CA ASP A 174 -5.45 0.88 20.88
C ASP A 174 -5.80 -0.12 19.77
N THR A 175 -6.60 -1.08 20.12
CA THR A 175 -7.42 -1.87 19.19
C THR A 175 -8.48 -0.95 18.58
N SER A 176 -8.09 -0.09 17.63
CA SER A 176 -9.03 0.39 16.62
C SER A 176 -9.64 -0.84 15.95
N PRO A 177 -10.94 -0.87 15.61
CA PRO A 177 -11.62 -2.11 15.25
C PRO A 177 -10.80 -2.84 14.19
N GLN A 178 -10.18 -3.90 14.64
CA GLN A 178 -9.55 -4.91 13.84
C GLN A 178 -10.62 -5.40 12.86
N PRO A 179 -10.35 -5.58 11.58
CA PRO A 179 -11.05 -6.63 10.88
C PRO A 179 -10.69 -7.89 11.65
N GLU A 180 -11.65 -8.41 12.38
CA GLU A 180 -11.56 -9.50 13.34
C GLU A 180 -10.65 -10.61 12.81
N LYS A 181 -9.62 -10.96 13.62
CA LYS A 181 -9.00 -12.27 13.56
C LYS A 181 -10.15 -13.25 13.73
N PRO A 182 -10.37 -14.18 12.82
CA PRO A 182 -11.47 -15.11 12.99
C PRO A 182 -11.25 -15.91 14.25
N THR A 183 -12.00 -15.57 15.29
CA THR A 183 -12.33 -16.50 16.37
C THR A 183 -13.04 -17.68 15.73
N THR A 184 -12.51 -18.84 15.97
CA THR A 184 -13.14 -20.13 15.72
C THR A 184 -14.50 -20.13 16.40
N GLU A 185 -15.58 -20.08 15.62
CA GLU A 185 -16.82 -20.80 15.91
C GLU A 185 -17.85 -20.67 14.79
N ALA A 186 -18.40 -21.83 14.48
CA ALA A 186 -19.64 -22.19 13.83
C ALA A 186 -19.66 -22.39 12.31
N GLN A 187 -19.41 -23.63 11.95
CA GLN A 187 -20.19 -24.54 11.11
C GLN A 187 -21.10 -23.96 10.00
N GLY A 188 -20.76 -24.35 8.75
CA GLY A 188 -21.74 -24.48 7.69
C GLY A 188 -21.31 -23.90 6.34
N ALA A 189 -20.26 -24.42 5.72
CA ALA A 189 -20.11 -24.65 4.28
C ALA A 189 -18.67 -25.13 3.99
N THR A 190 -18.54 -26.28 3.39
CA THR A 190 -17.30 -26.91 2.94
C THR A 190 -16.63 -26.04 1.86
N GLY A 191 -15.71 -25.14 2.26
CA GLY A 191 -14.89 -24.37 1.35
C GLY A 191 -13.59 -23.98 2.02
N SER A 192 -12.45 -24.44 1.48
CA SER A 192 -11.11 -24.09 1.95
C SER A 192 -10.96 -22.57 2.05
N VAL A 193 -10.61 -22.07 3.24
CA VAL A 193 -10.39 -20.64 3.48
C VAL A 193 -8.96 -20.29 3.09
N PHE A 194 -8.79 -19.66 1.92
CA PHE A 194 -7.47 -19.21 1.47
C PHE A 194 -7.09 -17.86 2.08
N LYS A 195 -5.77 -17.65 2.26
CA LYS A 195 -5.16 -16.39 2.73
C LYS A 195 -4.31 -15.75 1.63
N ILE A 196 -4.02 -14.48 1.80
CA ILE A 196 -3.09 -13.77 0.92
C ILE A 196 -1.74 -14.47 0.93
N GLY A 197 -1.20 -14.73 -0.25
CA GLY A 197 0.05 -15.47 -0.45
C GLY A 197 -0.14 -16.95 -0.76
N ASP A 198 -1.31 -17.55 -0.48
CA ASP A 198 -1.55 -18.96 -0.79
C ASP A 198 -1.50 -19.21 -2.30
N LEU A 199 -0.84 -20.31 -2.68
CA LEU A 199 -0.90 -20.86 -4.02
C LEU A 199 -2.18 -21.70 -4.16
N VAL A 200 -2.91 -21.48 -5.24
CA VAL A 200 -4.19 -22.12 -5.53
C VAL A 200 -4.25 -22.56 -6.98
N ASP A 201 -5.00 -23.59 -7.25
CA ASP A 201 -5.42 -23.95 -8.61
C ASP A 201 -6.77 -23.28 -8.90
N PHE A 202 -6.74 -22.22 -9.73
CA PHE A 202 -7.93 -21.58 -10.24
C PHE A 202 -8.53 -22.45 -11.36
N LYS A 203 -9.74 -22.94 -11.13
CA LYS A 203 -10.48 -23.84 -12.02
C LYS A 203 -11.62 -23.17 -12.77
N GLY A 204 -11.90 -21.90 -12.45
CA GLY A 204 -12.95 -21.12 -13.07
C GLY A 204 -12.60 -20.62 -14.47
N PHE A 205 -13.61 -20.08 -15.15
CA PHE A 205 -13.48 -19.52 -16.51
C PHE A 205 -13.79 -18.04 -16.57
N LYS A 206 -14.01 -17.40 -15.41
CA LYS A 206 -14.30 -15.95 -15.31
C LYS A 206 -13.51 -15.33 -14.17
N HIS A 207 -13.07 -14.11 -14.40
CA HIS A 207 -12.58 -13.23 -13.35
C HIS A 207 -13.27 -11.87 -13.44
N TYR A 208 -13.26 -11.12 -12.35
CA TYR A 208 -14.02 -9.89 -12.18
C TYR A 208 -13.10 -8.73 -11.83
N SER A 209 -13.45 -7.52 -12.25
CA SER A 209 -12.67 -6.30 -11.97
C SER A 209 -12.76 -5.83 -10.53
N SER A 210 -13.79 -6.26 -9.80
CA SER A 210 -13.95 -5.99 -8.35
C SER A 210 -14.66 -7.15 -7.66
N ALA A 211 -14.56 -7.20 -6.33
CA ALA A 211 -15.19 -8.24 -5.51
C ALA A 211 -16.73 -8.29 -5.62
N ASN A 212 -17.37 -7.27 -6.17
CA ASN A 212 -18.82 -7.19 -6.34
C ASN A 212 -19.26 -6.88 -7.78
N ALA A 213 -18.38 -7.00 -8.76
CA ALA A 213 -18.73 -6.76 -10.15
C ALA A 213 -19.79 -7.76 -10.64
N SER A 214 -20.73 -7.28 -11.46
CA SER A 214 -21.79 -8.11 -12.04
C SER A 214 -21.38 -8.77 -13.36
N LYS A 215 -20.35 -8.23 -14.04
CA LYS A 215 -19.84 -8.76 -15.31
C LYS A 215 -18.40 -9.21 -15.14
N GLY A 216 -18.10 -10.45 -15.53
CA GLY A 216 -16.76 -11.01 -15.54
C GLY A 216 -16.21 -11.14 -16.96
N SER A 217 -14.88 -11.13 -17.06
CA SER A 217 -14.15 -11.43 -18.29
C SER A 217 -13.74 -12.88 -18.33
N SER A 218 -13.70 -13.48 -19.52
CA SER A 218 -13.30 -14.88 -19.72
C SER A 218 -11.80 -15.04 -19.49
N VAL A 219 -11.42 -16.14 -18.84
CA VAL A 219 -10.03 -16.54 -18.59
C VAL A 219 -9.93 -18.07 -18.53
N LYS A 220 -8.73 -18.59 -18.77
CA LYS A 220 -8.50 -20.05 -18.67
C LYS A 220 -8.07 -20.42 -17.24
N PRO A 221 -8.42 -21.64 -16.78
CA PRO A 221 -7.90 -22.21 -15.54
C PRO A 221 -6.37 -22.19 -15.52
N CYS A 222 -5.79 -21.91 -14.36
CA CYS A 222 -4.34 -21.89 -14.19
C CYS A 222 -3.96 -21.89 -12.70
N ARG A 223 -2.67 -22.15 -12.43
CA ARG A 223 -2.14 -21.92 -11.10
C ARG A 223 -2.08 -20.43 -10.81
N ALA A 224 -2.47 -20.04 -9.61
CA ALA A 224 -2.52 -18.65 -9.20
C ALA A 224 -2.09 -18.46 -7.74
N LYS A 225 -1.77 -17.23 -7.38
CA LYS A 225 -1.53 -16.82 -6.00
C LYS A 225 -2.66 -15.89 -5.56
N VAL A 226 -3.17 -16.12 -4.35
CA VAL A 226 -4.14 -15.20 -3.73
C VAL A 226 -3.43 -13.90 -3.36
N THR A 227 -3.90 -12.80 -3.91
CA THR A 227 -3.27 -11.47 -3.71
C THR A 227 -4.10 -10.55 -2.85
N GLN A 228 -5.43 -10.78 -2.75
CA GLN A 228 -6.33 -10.09 -1.83
C GLN A 228 -7.48 -10.99 -1.41
N VAL A 229 -8.07 -10.71 -0.26
CA VAL A 229 -9.26 -11.40 0.26
C VAL A 229 -10.27 -10.37 0.73
N TYR A 230 -11.50 -10.45 0.22
CA TYR A 230 -12.64 -9.65 0.67
C TYR A 230 -13.84 -10.55 0.92
N LYS A 231 -13.92 -11.12 2.13
CA LYS A 231 -14.89 -12.15 2.53
C LYS A 231 -16.36 -11.78 2.34
N LYS A 232 -16.68 -10.49 2.32
CA LYS A 232 -18.05 -9.98 2.13
C LYS A 232 -18.41 -9.74 0.65
N GLY A 233 -17.45 -9.94 -0.27
CA GLY A 233 -17.67 -9.80 -1.70
C GLY A 233 -18.35 -11.03 -2.30
N LYS A 234 -19.06 -10.82 -3.41
CA LYS A 234 -19.60 -11.93 -4.24
C LYS A 234 -18.47 -12.83 -4.76
N HIS A 235 -17.33 -12.22 -5.08
CA HIS A 235 -16.09 -12.82 -5.54
C HIS A 235 -15.01 -12.56 -4.50
N PRO A 236 -14.87 -13.42 -3.47
CA PRO A 236 -14.13 -13.05 -2.25
C PRO A 236 -12.61 -13.08 -2.37
N TYR A 237 -12.06 -13.64 -3.46
CA TYR A 237 -10.61 -13.79 -3.64
C TYR A 237 -10.12 -13.07 -4.88
N HIS A 238 -9.14 -12.18 -4.73
CA HIS A 238 -8.38 -11.68 -5.87
C HIS A 238 -7.17 -12.58 -6.08
N VAL A 239 -7.01 -13.08 -7.31
CA VAL A 239 -5.92 -13.99 -7.66
C VAL A 239 -5.15 -13.49 -8.86
N ARG A 240 -3.88 -13.90 -8.95
CA ARG A 240 -3.02 -13.64 -10.10
C ARG A 240 -2.30 -14.92 -10.51
N ALA A 241 -2.33 -15.21 -11.82
CA ALA A 241 -1.65 -16.36 -12.38
C ALA A 241 -0.15 -16.38 -12.06
N VAL A 242 0.38 -17.57 -11.77
CA VAL A 242 1.80 -17.82 -11.55
C VAL A 242 2.29 -19.02 -12.36
N ASN A 243 3.58 -19.02 -12.70
CA ASN A 243 4.26 -20.18 -13.28
C ASN A 243 4.63 -21.23 -12.20
N SER A 244 5.27 -22.31 -12.59
CA SER A 244 5.70 -23.39 -11.70
C SER A 244 6.68 -22.94 -10.60
N LEU A 245 7.41 -21.85 -10.82
CA LEU A 245 8.34 -21.25 -9.85
C LEU A 245 7.66 -20.20 -8.94
N GLY A 246 6.34 -19.98 -9.07
CA GLY A 246 5.59 -19.00 -8.28
C GLY A 246 5.73 -17.55 -8.76
N ALA A 247 6.43 -17.30 -9.88
CA ALA A 247 6.51 -15.99 -10.49
C ALA A 247 5.21 -15.66 -11.25
N PHE A 248 4.77 -14.40 -11.17
CA PHE A 248 3.56 -13.95 -11.87
C PHE A 248 3.71 -14.06 -13.39
N THR A 249 2.63 -14.49 -14.05
CA THR A 249 2.57 -14.70 -15.49
C THR A 249 1.24 -14.20 -16.04
N SER A 250 1.08 -14.27 -17.38
CA SER A 250 -0.20 -14.03 -18.05
C SER A 250 -1.23 -15.10 -17.68
N GLY A 251 -2.49 -14.72 -17.48
CA GLY A 251 -3.57 -15.61 -17.08
C GLY A 251 -4.60 -14.88 -16.21
N VAL A 252 -5.19 -15.58 -15.24
CA VAL A 252 -6.15 -14.95 -14.33
C VAL A 252 -5.51 -13.77 -13.57
N TYR A 253 -6.21 -12.64 -13.61
CA TYR A 253 -5.86 -11.45 -12.85
C TYR A 253 -7.14 -10.73 -12.47
N GLY A 254 -7.64 -10.96 -11.28
CA GLY A 254 -8.88 -10.37 -10.83
C GLY A 254 -9.54 -11.13 -9.68
N TRP A 255 -10.73 -10.70 -9.34
CA TRP A 255 -11.56 -11.32 -8.32
C TRP A 255 -12.24 -12.57 -8.88
N VAL A 256 -12.36 -13.61 -8.07
CA VAL A 256 -12.93 -14.91 -8.47
C VAL A 256 -13.81 -15.47 -7.36
N ASP A 257 -14.69 -16.39 -7.74
CA ASP A 257 -15.55 -17.10 -6.81
C ASP A 257 -14.75 -18.08 -5.94
N ALA A 258 -15.15 -18.23 -4.70
CA ALA A 258 -14.49 -19.18 -3.78
C ALA A 258 -14.55 -20.63 -4.29
N ALA A 259 -15.65 -20.99 -4.96
CA ALA A 259 -15.84 -22.32 -5.54
C ALA A 259 -14.89 -22.63 -6.70
N ASP A 260 -14.34 -21.59 -7.33
CA ASP A 260 -13.40 -21.71 -8.44
C ASP A 260 -11.95 -21.97 -7.99
N LEU A 261 -11.68 -21.98 -6.69
CA LEU A 261 -10.34 -22.18 -6.13
C LEU A 261 -10.22 -23.55 -5.45
N ALA A 262 -9.10 -24.20 -5.70
CA ALA A 262 -8.69 -25.41 -4.99
C ALA A 262 -7.29 -25.24 -4.40
N PRO A 263 -6.98 -25.91 -3.25
CA PRO A 263 -5.61 -26.00 -2.76
C PRO A 263 -4.72 -26.66 -3.82
N VAL A 264 -3.50 -26.15 -3.98
CA VAL A 264 -2.50 -26.83 -4.78
C VAL A 264 -2.20 -28.17 -4.11
N GLY A 265 -2.45 -29.28 -4.80
CA GLY A 265 -2.10 -30.61 -4.29
C GLY A 265 -0.61 -30.66 -3.93
N LYS A 266 -0.28 -31.22 -2.76
CA LYS A 266 1.09 -31.56 -2.43
C LYS A 266 1.58 -32.52 -3.50
N ILE A 267 2.66 -32.16 -4.21
CA ILE A 267 3.42 -33.13 -4.99
C ILE A 267 4.00 -34.10 -3.96
N GLU A 268 3.46 -35.29 -3.89
CA GLU A 268 4.15 -36.37 -3.17
C GLU A 268 5.44 -36.61 -3.94
N ALA A 269 6.57 -36.38 -3.25
CA ALA A 269 7.88 -36.74 -3.78
C ALA A 269 7.92 -38.26 -3.84
N GLY A 270 7.88 -38.79 -5.06
CA GLY A 270 8.20 -40.17 -5.39
C GLY A 270 9.70 -40.36 -5.53
#